data_db0dff1b480bcc83b9738b97fbb38ff0
#
_entry.id   db0dff1b480bcc83b9738b97fbb38ff0
#
_cell.length_a   1.000
_cell.length_b   1.000
_cell.length_c   1.000
_cell.angle_alpha   90.00
_cell.angle_beta   90.00
_cell.angle_gamma   90.00
#
_symmetry.space_group_name_H-M   'P 1'
#
loop_
_entity.id
_entity.type
_entity.pdbx_description
1 polymer ?
#
loop_
_entity_poly.entity_id
_entity_poly.type
_entity_poly.pdbx_seq_one_letter_code
_entity_poly.pdbx_strand_id
1 'polypeptide(L)'
;MKRNIIIILAIIIALPLSAQKAQIKASYDYHFFDPRGIEKHHDFLLLVNRDKSMFYNNHTQWLDSTRCSKDGEAWYTQTGMVLMGQVMGKPREEAEAILESSGTGRPVTMYVVKEKEKFKIWDEVYHEYRKYSEDTEERNWNIVADSTKNILGYECILAESDYHGRHWKAWFTPEIPVDAGPWKLLGLPGLIMEAVDSTGQHHFTATGIESFDTSFPKVYEPFDYEKTTRKEFLKLCRYRYDNFQGMRDLHFGTNAPRVSPEKIDYETGKPGFDFLETDYR
;
A
#
# COMPACT_ATOMS: atom_id res chain seq x y z
N MET A 1 -44.49 48.17 -32.31
CA MET A 1 -44.15 47.03 -31.42
C MET A 1 -42.62 46.86 -31.37
N LYS A 2 -41.96 47.30 -30.28
CA LYS A 2 -40.51 47.17 -30.15
C LYS A 2 -40.26 45.87 -29.34
N ARG A 3 -39.62 44.90 -29.96
CA ARG A 3 -39.18 43.61 -29.29
C ARG A 3 -37.89 43.93 -28.55
N ASN A 4 -37.95 43.92 -27.24
CA ASN A 4 -36.77 43.91 -26.37
C ASN A 4 -36.13 42.54 -26.37
N ILE A 5 -34.92 42.42 -26.93
CA ILE A 5 -34.10 41.24 -26.85
C ILE A 5 -33.30 41.34 -25.53
N ILE A 6 -33.64 40.47 -24.58
CA ILE A 6 -32.87 40.30 -23.35
C ILE A 6 -31.70 39.36 -23.70
N ILE A 7 -30.50 39.91 -23.74
CA ILE A 7 -29.28 39.10 -23.85
C ILE A 7 -28.93 38.63 -22.43
N ILE A 8 -29.16 37.36 -22.16
CA ILE A 8 -28.68 36.68 -20.94
C ILE A 8 -27.22 36.44 -21.13
N LEU A 9 -26.39 37.25 -20.49
CA LEU A 9 -24.93 37.03 -20.40
C LEU A 9 -24.67 35.88 -19.41
N ALA A 10 -24.42 34.67 -19.92
CA ALA A 10 -23.98 33.55 -19.09
C ALA A 10 -22.55 33.82 -18.59
N ILE A 11 -22.43 34.26 -17.35
CA ILE A 11 -21.15 34.37 -16.67
C ILE A 11 -20.71 32.93 -16.38
N ILE A 12 -19.82 32.39 -17.21
CA ILE A 12 -19.07 31.17 -16.89
C ILE A 12 -18.10 31.53 -15.80
N ILE A 13 -18.47 31.26 -14.56
CA ILE A 13 -17.54 31.30 -13.42
C ILE A 13 -16.58 30.14 -13.63
N ALA A 14 -15.41 30.44 -14.19
CA ALA A 14 -14.28 29.51 -14.16
C ALA A 14 -13.87 29.33 -12.69
N LEU A 15 -14.38 28.29 -12.05
CA LEU A 15 -13.89 27.87 -10.76
C LEU A 15 -12.40 27.54 -10.93
N PRO A 16 -11.50 28.12 -10.12
CA PRO A 16 -10.10 27.76 -10.20
C PRO A 16 -9.99 26.26 -10.00
N LEU A 17 -9.24 25.60 -10.86
CA LEU A 17 -8.87 24.19 -10.72
C LEU A 17 -7.98 24.10 -9.47
N SER A 18 -8.61 24.15 -8.29
CA SER A 18 -7.93 23.94 -7.03
C SER A 18 -7.32 22.55 -7.07
N ALA A 19 -6.01 22.46 -6.94
CA ALA A 19 -5.36 21.16 -6.75
C ALA A 19 -6.12 20.43 -5.65
N GLN A 20 -6.58 19.20 -5.93
CA GLN A 20 -7.34 18.40 -4.96
C GLN A 20 -6.49 18.22 -3.71
N LYS A 21 -6.88 18.88 -2.63
CA LYS A 21 -6.20 18.76 -1.34
C LYS A 21 -6.76 17.58 -0.58
N ALA A 22 -5.91 16.83 0.11
CA ALA A 22 -6.34 15.86 1.09
C ALA A 22 -6.94 16.58 2.30
N GLN A 23 -7.99 16.01 2.88
CA GLN A 23 -8.71 16.56 4.02
C GLN A 23 -8.45 15.78 5.31
N ILE A 24 -8.13 14.49 5.15
CA ILE A 24 -7.82 13.56 6.24
C ILE A 24 -6.52 12.87 5.91
N LYS A 25 -5.67 12.74 6.92
CA LYS A 25 -4.51 11.87 6.93
C LYS A 25 -4.67 10.86 8.06
N ALA A 26 -4.68 9.58 7.71
CA ALA A 26 -4.65 8.50 8.68
C ALA A 26 -3.33 7.73 8.55
N SER A 27 -2.69 7.45 9.68
CA SER A 27 -1.50 6.60 9.77
C SER A 27 -1.93 5.20 10.16
N TYR A 28 -1.31 4.20 9.54
CA TYR A 28 -1.58 2.79 9.83
C TYR A 28 -0.29 2.04 10.09
N ASP A 29 -0.31 1.13 11.06
CA ASP A 29 0.61 0.02 11.14
C ASP A 29 0.04 -1.13 10.30
N TYR A 30 0.82 -1.64 9.37
CA TYR A 30 0.52 -2.85 8.62
C TYR A 30 1.40 -3.97 9.12
N HIS A 31 0.78 -4.86 9.86
CA HIS A 31 1.38 -6.06 10.41
C HIS A 31 1.12 -7.26 9.48
N PHE A 32 2.16 -8.02 9.16
CA PHE A 32 2.06 -9.25 8.37
C PHE A 32 3.24 -10.18 8.64
N PHE A 33 3.13 -11.42 8.17
CA PHE A 33 4.24 -12.37 8.22
C PHE A 33 4.91 -12.46 6.86
N ASP A 34 6.23 -12.34 6.81
CA ASP A 34 7.00 -12.52 5.59
C ASP A 34 7.10 -14.02 5.20
N PRO A 35 7.61 -14.37 3.98
CA PRO A 35 7.77 -15.77 3.57
C PRO A 35 8.60 -16.66 4.48
N ARG A 36 9.31 -16.09 5.44
CA ARG A 36 10.12 -16.80 6.44
C ARG A 36 9.37 -16.98 7.76
N GLY A 37 8.09 -16.57 7.84
CA GLY A 37 7.31 -16.55 9.07
C GLY A 37 7.77 -15.48 10.08
N ILE A 38 8.55 -14.48 9.62
CA ILE A 38 8.99 -13.37 10.45
C ILE A 38 7.90 -12.31 10.43
N GLU A 39 7.47 -11.89 11.61
CA GLU A 39 6.55 -10.78 11.80
C GLU A 39 7.18 -9.47 11.32
N LYS A 40 6.43 -8.71 10.54
CA LYS A 40 6.84 -7.45 9.95
C LYS A 40 5.81 -6.38 10.24
N HIS A 41 6.29 -5.16 10.48
CA HIS A 41 5.50 -3.97 10.67
C HIS A 41 5.95 -2.90 9.68
N HIS A 42 5.00 -2.31 8.98
CA HIS A 42 5.27 -1.22 8.06
C HIS A 42 4.28 -0.08 8.23
N ASP A 43 4.83 1.12 8.40
CA ASP A 43 4.02 2.34 8.49
C ASP A 43 3.48 2.73 7.12
N PHE A 44 2.18 2.95 7.05
CA PHE A 44 1.50 3.49 5.88
C PHE A 44 0.75 4.77 6.20
N LEU A 45 0.60 5.61 5.21
CA LEU A 45 -0.26 6.78 5.23
C LEU A 45 -1.42 6.58 4.26
N LEU A 46 -2.61 6.94 4.70
CA LEU A 46 -3.79 7.11 3.88
C LEU A 46 -4.15 8.60 3.84
N LEU A 47 -4.06 9.21 2.69
CA LEU A 47 -4.58 10.53 2.43
C LEU A 47 -5.92 10.41 1.73
N VAL A 48 -6.91 11.17 2.19
CA VAL A 48 -8.29 11.10 1.68
C VAL A 48 -8.88 12.48 1.49
N ASN A 49 -9.64 12.66 0.41
CA ASN A 49 -10.68 13.66 0.26
C ASN A 49 -11.93 13.00 -0.37
N ARG A 50 -12.92 13.81 -0.75
CA ARG A 50 -14.17 13.32 -1.32
C ARG A 50 -13.99 12.45 -2.57
N ASP A 51 -13.02 12.76 -3.43
CA ASP A 51 -12.92 12.20 -4.78
C ASP A 51 -11.70 11.28 -4.98
N LYS A 52 -10.77 11.32 -4.02
CA LYS A 52 -9.48 10.64 -4.14
C LYS A 52 -9.01 10.11 -2.79
N SER A 53 -8.37 8.95 -2.82
CA SER A 53 -7.54 8.47 -1.73
C SER A 53 -6.18 7.98 -2.25
N MET A 54 -5.18 8.02 -1.38
CA MET A 54 -3.85 7.50 -1.67
C MET A 54 -3.29 6.82 -0.43
N PHE A 55 -3.01 5.53 -0.56
CA PHE A 55 -2.39 4.69 0.46
C PHE A 55 -0.96 4.35 0.04
N TYR A 56 0.03 4.68 0.88
CA TYR A 56 1.44 4.56 0.52
C TYR A 56 2.34 4.57 1.77
N ASN A 57 3.56 4.03 1.62
CA ASN A 57 4.59 4.16 2.64
C ASN A 57 5.35 5.49 2.44
N ASN A 58 5.40 6.31 3.50
CA ASN A 58 6.00 7.66 3.42
C ASN A 58 7.52 7.62 3.16
N HIS A 59 8.23 6.66 3.72
CA HIS A 59 9.66 6.52 3.51
C HIS A 59 9.98 6.12 2.07
N THR A 60 9.23 5.17 1.51
CA THR A 60 9.33 4.79 0.10
C THR A 60 9.06 5.98 -0.82
N GLN A 61 8.03 6.78 -0.54
CA GLN A 61 7.72 7.96 -1.32
C GLN A 61 8.85 9.02 -1.27
N TRP A 62 9.45 9.21 -0.10
CA TRP A 62 10.60 10.10 0.06
C TRP A 62 11.80 9.60 -0.75
N LEU A 63 12.15 8.32 -0.67
CA LEU A 63 13.24 7.71 -1.44
C LEU A 63 13.01 7.85 -2.96
N ASP A 64 11.79 7.52 -3.42
CA ASP A 64 11.44 7.59 -4.84
C ASP A 64 11.52 9.03 -5.36
N SER A 65 11.05 10.00 -4.57
CA SER A 65 11.16 11.42 -4.92
C SER A 65 12.61 11.89 -4.97
N THR A 66 13.43 11.43 -4.02
CA THR A 66 14.86 11.74 -3.96
C THR A 66 15.58 11.19 -5.18
N ARG A 67 15.37 9.92 -5.53
CA ARG A 67 15.98 9.30 -6.72
C ARG A 67 15.58 9.99 -8.02
N CYS A 68 14.33 10.44 -8.14
CA CYS A 68 13.84 11.20 -9.29
C CYS A 68 14.32 12.67 -9.32
N SER A 69 15.07 13.13 -8.34
CA SER A 69 15.67 14.46 -8.35
C SER A 69 16.91 14.52 -9.25
N LYS A 70 17.41 15.73 -9.54
CA LYS A 70 18.52 15.95 -10.49
C LYS A 70 19.77 15.11 -10.20
N ASP A 71 20.14 14.99 -8.91
CA ASP A 71 21.36 14.26 -8.50
C ASP A 71 21.03 12.98 -7.71
N GLY A 72 19.74 12.62 -7.66
CA GLY A 72 19.24 11.59 -6.78
C GLY A 72 19.71 10.19 -7.12
N GLU A 73 19.82 9.86 -8.40
CA GLU A 73 20.33 8.54 -8.83
C GLU A 73 21.83 8.38 -8.50
N ALA A 74 22.63 9.44 -8.67
CA ALA A 74 24.03 9.43 -8.29
C ALA A 74 24.19 9.27 -6.77
N TRP A 75 23.39 10.00 -5.98
CA TRP A 75 23.34 9.85 -4.52
C TRP A 75 22.98 8.43 -4.10
N TYR A 76 21.94 7.85 -4.69
CA TYR A 76 21.50 6.49 -4.36
C TYR A 76 22.55 5.44 -4.68
N THR A 77 23.19 5.54 -5.85
CA THR A 77 24.24 4.64 -6.28
C THR A 77 25.48 4.74 -5.35
N GLN A 78 25.92 5.95 -5.05
CA GLN A 78 27.05 6.18 -4.15
C GLN A 78 26.78 5.65 -2.74
N THR A 79 25.58 5.90 -2.21
CA THR A 79 25.18 5.41 -0.88
C THR A 79 25.12 3.88 -0.86
N GLY A 80 24.58 3.27 -1.91
CA GLY A 80 24.57 1.81 -2.07
C GLY A 80 25.96 1.19 -2.07
N MET A 81 26.94 1.80 -2.78
CA MET A 81 28.33 1.34 -2.78
C MET A 81 28.97 1.41 -1.40
N VAL A 82 28.75 2.50 -0.65
CA VAL A 82 29.24 2.66 0.72
C VAL A 82 28.66 1.59 1.63
N LEU A 83 27.35 1.36 1.56
CA LEU A 83 26.67 0.34 2.36
C LEU A 83 27.16 -1.07 2.04
N MET A 84 27.34 -1.40 0.75
CA MET A 84 27.90 -2.69 0.35
C MET A 84 29.29 -2.90 0.96
N GLY A 85 30.14 -1.87 1.00
CA GLY A 85 31.43 -1.92 1.67
C GLY A 85 31.31 -2.15 3.20
N GLN A 86 30.29 -1.59 3.83
CA GLN A 86 30.05 -1.75 5.27
C GLN A 86 29.52 -3.14 5.64
N VAL A 87 28.74 -3.78 4.80
CA VAL A 87 28.12 -5.10 5.07
C VAL A 87 28.96 -6.28 4.57
N MET A 88 29.92 -6.03 3.69
CA MET A 88 30.75 -7.07 3.11
C MET A 88 31.54 -7.83 4.20
N GLY A 89 31.40 -9.16 4.23
CA GLY A 89 32.08 -10.04 5.19
C GLY A 89 31.47 -10.06 6.60
N LYS A 90 30.37 -9.32 6.83
CA LYS A 90 29.68 -9.34 8.13
C LYS A 90 28.69 -10.49 8.24
N PRO A 91 28.39 -10.97 9.48
CA PRO A 91 27.29 -11.86 9.71
C PRO A 91 25.98 -11.24 9.22
N ARG A 92 25.03 -12.12 8.82
CA ARG A 92 23.76 -11.68 8.21
C ARG A 92 22.98 -10.71 9.07
N GLU A 93 22.83 -10.99 10.39
CA GLU A 93 22.09 -10.14 11.31
C GLU A 93 22.69 -8.74 11.43
N GLU A 94 24.04 -8.65 11.48
CA GLU A 94 24.74 -7.37 11.54
C GLU A 94 24.60 -6.61 10.22
N ALA A 95 24.67 -7.29 9.08
CA ALA A 95 24.47 -6.69 7.77
C ALA A 95 23.04 -6.17 7.59
N GLU A 96 22.02 -6.95 7.98
CA GLU A 96 20.62 -6.53 7.93
C GLU A 96 20.38 -5.30 8.83
N ALA A 97 20.92 -5.27 10.05
CA ALA A 97 20.80 -4.11 10.95
C ALA A 97 21.43 -2.83 10.36
N ILE A 98 22.59 -2.94 9.70
CA ILE A 98 23.22 -1.82 9.01
C ILE A 98 22.34 -1.31 7.86
N LEU A 99 21.80 -2.21 7.04
CA LEU A 99 20.95 -1.86 5.92
C LEU A 99 19.65 -1.20 6.40
N GLU A 100 18.99 -1.73 7.42
CA GLU A 100 17.80 -1.15 8.03
C GLU A 100 18.07 0.25 8.61
N SER A 101 19.17 0.42 9.35
CA SER A 101 19.53 1.70 9.95
C SER A 101 19.95 2.77 8.95
N SER A 102 20.34 2.39 7.74
CA SER A 102 20.78 3.31 6.69
C SER A 102 19.68 4.21 6.13
N GLY A 103 18.44 3.81 6.27
CA GLY A 103 17.28 4.50 5.70
C GLY A 103 17.24 4.49 4.16
N THR A 104 18.03 3.66 3.49
CA THR A 104 18.08 3.58 2.02
C THR A 104 17.25 2.43 1.44
N GLY A 105 16.77 1.52 2.31
CA GLY A 105 15.89 0.44 1.91
C GLY A 105 14.47 0.96 1.64
N ARG A 106 13.82 0.45 0.60
CA ARG A 106 12.38 0.63 0.36
C ARG A 106 11.63 -0.44 1.16
N PRO A 107 11.00 -0.08 2.28
CA PRO A 107 10.37 -1.08 3.15
C PRO A 107 9.18 -1.75 2.48
N VAL A 108 8.38 -0.99 1.73
CA VAL A 108 7.25 -1.48 0.92
C VAL A 108 7.12 -0.58 -0.29
N THR A 109 6.89 -1.16 -1.43
CA THR A 109 6.86 -0.48 -2.73
C THR A 109 5.47 -0.11 -3.21
N MET A 110 4.44 -0.58 -2.51
CA MET A 110 3.06 -0.44 -2.92
C MET A 110 2.53 0.99 -2.76
N TYR A 111 2.02 1.53 -3.87
CA TYR A 111 1.14 2.70 -3.86
C TYR A 111 -0.23 2.26 -4.37
N VAL A 112 -1.28 2.63 -3.65
CA VAL A 112 -2.67 2.44 -4.07
C VAL A 112 -3.34 3.80 -4.15
N VAL A 113 -3.70 4.23 -5.34
CA VAL A 113 -4.38 5.51 -5.58
C VAL A 113 -5.77 5.22 -6.12
N LYS A 114 -6.79 5.61 -5.36
CA LYS A 114 -8.18 5.59 -5.84
C LYS A 114 -8.53 6.96 -6.40
N GLU A 115 -9.02 6.99 -7.64
CA GLU A 115 -9.61 8.17 -8.27
C GLU A 115 -10.90 7.75 -8.96
N LYS A 116 -12.03 8.34 -8.54
CA LYS A 116 -13.36 7.92 -8.99
C LYS A 116 -13.57 6.43 -8.71
N GLU A 117 -14.02 5.66 -9.70
CA GLU A 117 -14.30 4.23 -9.61
C GLU A 117 -13.10 3.36 -10.04
N LYS A 118 -11.87 3.86 -9.85
CA LYS A 118 -10.66 3.13 -10.26
C LYS A 118 -9.57 3.21 -9.22
N PHE A 119 -8.95 2.07 -9.01
CA PHE A 119 -7.64 1.98 -8.39
C PHE A 119 -6.54 2.02 -9.44
N LYS A 120 -5.45 2.72 -9.12
CA LYS A 120 -4.17 2.66 -9.82
C LYS A 120 -3.14 2.17 -8.82
N ILE A 121 -2.45 1.10 -9.15
CA ILE A 121 -1.50 0.43 -8.28
C ILE A 121 -0.10 0.48 -8.91
N TRP A 122 0.89 0.80 -8.09
CA TRP A 122 2.31 0.59 -8.36
C TRP A 122 2.83 -0.35 -7.29
N ASP A 123 3.47 -1.40 -7.71
CA ASP A 123 3.97 -2.42 -6.78
C ASP A 123 5.19 -3.13 -7.36
N GLU A 124 5.84 -3.93 -6.53
CA GLU A 124 7.05 -4.67 -6.86
C GLU A 124 6.98 -6.09 -6.32
N VAL A 125 7.55 -7.00 -7.09
CA VAL A 125 7.89 -8.34 -6.62
C VAL A 125 9.30 -8.71 -7.09
N TYR A 126 10.23 -8.87 -6.14
CA TYR A 126 11.62 -9.26 -6.42
C TYR A 126 12.29 -8.41 -7.51
N HIS A 127 12.30 -7.08 -7.35
CA HIS A 127 12.86 -6.10 -8.29
C HIS A 127 12.16 -6.03 -9.64
N GLU A 128 11.01 -6.62 -9.78
CA GLU A 128 10.15 -6.41 -10.94
C GLU A 128 9.04 -5.42 -10.61
N TYR A 129 9.14 -4.24 -11.16
CA TYR A 129 8.25 -3.11 -10.90
C TYR A 129 7.07 -3.17 -11.88
N ARG A 130 5.87 -3.17 -11.33
CA ARG A 130 4.63 -3.27 -12.12
C ARG A 130 3.67 -2.17 -11.75
N LYS A 131 2.89 -1.72 -12.75
CA LYS A 131 1.74 -0.84 -12.54
C LYS A 131 0.53 -1.33 -13.30
N TYR A 132 -0.61 -1.28 -12.62
CA TYR A 132 -1.89 -1.68 -13.21
C TYR A 132 -3.03 -0.83 -12.67
N SER A 133 -4.19 -0.94 -13.32
CA SER A 133 -5.42 -0.32 -12.86
C SER A 133 -6.52 -1.37 -12.84
N GLU A 134 -7.43 -1.24 -11.89
CA GLU A 134 -8.63 -2.04 -11.77
C GLU A 134 -9.81 -1.15 -11.38
N ASP A 135 -11.02 -1.58 -11.70
CA ASP A 135 -12.22 -0.90 -11.26
C ASP A 135 -12.44 -1.17 -9.77
N THR A 136 -13.05 -0.22 -9.05
CA THR A 136 -13.49 -0.47 -7.69
C THR A 136 -14.69 -1.40 -7.75
N GLU A 137 -14.60 -2.53 -7.06
CA GLU A 137 -15.70 -3.47 -6.95
C GLU A 137 -16.58 -3.07 -5.77
N GLU A 138 -17.91 -3.21 -5.93
CA GLU A 138 -18.84 -3.08 -4.81
C GLU A 138 -18.62 -4.24 -3.84
N ARG A 139 -18.52 -3.91 -2.54
CA ARG A 139 -18.31 -4.90 -1.49
C ARG A 139 -19.59 -5.10 -0.69
N ASN A 140 -19.96 -6.35 -0.52
CA ASN A 140 -21.10 -6.73 0.30
C ASN A 140 -20.66 -6.84 1.77
N TRP A 141 -20.59 -5.69 2.47
CA TRP A 141 -20.29 -5.67 3.88
C TRP A 141 -21.50 -6.11 4.71
N ASN A 142 -21.28 -7.09 5.57
CA ASN A 142 -22.21 -7.46 6.65
C ASN A 142 -21.84 -6.64 7.89
N ILE A 143 -22.63 -5.61 8.21
CA ILE A 143 -22.40 -4.74 9.38
C ILE A 143 -22.98 -5.42 10.63
N VAL A 144 -22.14 -5.65 11.63
CA VAL A 144 -22.52 -6.25 12.92
C VAL A 144 -22.67 -5.13 13.94
N ALA A 145 -23.86 -4.50 13.94
CA ALA A 145 -24.12 -3.26 14.68
C ALA A 145 -23.91 -3.37 16.20
N ASP A 146 -24.13 -4.54 16.78
CA ASP A 146 -23.97 -4.79 18.22
C ASP A 146 -22.49 -5.04 18.63
N SER A 147 -21.57 -5.09 17.66
CA SER A 147 -20.16 -5.30 17.91
C SER A 147 -19.41 -3.98 17.72
N THR A 148 -19.03 -3.37 18.84
CA THR A 148 -18.33 -2.09 18.83
C THR A 148 -17.02 -2.16 19.63
N LYS A 149 -16.05 -1.32 19.29
CA LYS A 149 -14.84 -1.07 20.07
C LYS A 149 -14.36 0.37 19.88
N ASN A 150 -13.54 0.86 20.81
CA ASN A 150 -12.91 2.16 20.68
C ASN A 150 -11.51 2.04 20.06
N ILE A 151 -11.24 2.83 19.02
CA ILE A 151 -9.91 2.94 18.39
C ILE A 151 -9.58 4.44 18.30
N LEU A 152 -8.49 4.85 18.91
CA LEU A 152 -8.03 6.26 18.94
C LEU A 152 -9.08 7.26 19.44
N GLY A 153 -10.00 6.82 20.32
CA GLY A 153 -11.07 7.65 20.84
C GLY A 153 -12.37 7.63 20.02
N TYR A 154 -12.39 7.00 18.85
CA TYR A 154 -13.58 6.85 18.01
C TYR A 154 -14.31 5.54 18.29
N GLU A 155 -15.63 5.59 18.34
CA GLU A 155 -16.43 4.36 18.36
C GLU A 155 -16.44 3.74 16.96
N CYS A 156 -16.02 2.46 16.89
CA CYS A 156 -15.93 1.72 15.65
C CYS A 156 -16.88 0.52 15.67
N ILE A 157 -17.53 0.28 14.54
CA ILE A 157 -18.50 -0.80 14.34
C ILE A 157 -17.84 -1.88 13.48
N LEU A 158 -18.08 -3.15 13.81
CA LEU A 158 -17.59 -4.29 13.03
C LEU A 158 -18.37 -4.44 11.72
N ALA A 159 -17.64 -4.71 10.65
CA ALA A 159 -18.21 -5.18 9.38
C ALA A 159 -17.35 -6.32 8.83
N GLU A 160 -17.97 -7.28 8.15
CA GLU A 160 -17.29 -8.45 7.58
C GLU A 160 -17.62 -8.57 6.09
N SER A 161 -16.62 -8.93 5.27
CA SER A 161 -16.79 -9.13 3.83
C SER A 161 -15.71 -10.03 3.25
N ASP A 162 -16.03 -10.74 2.18
CA ASP A 162 -15.04 -11.42 1.36
C ASP A 162 -14.52 -10.47 0.28
N TYR A 163 -13.21 -10.37 0.19
CA TYR A 163 -12.57 -9.54 -0.82
C TYR A 163 -11.18 -10.07 -1.21
N HIS A 164 -10.95 -10.22 -2.50
CA HIS A 164 -9.68 -10.67 -3.07
C HIS A 164 -9.16 -11.98 -2.48
N GLY A 165 -10.10 -12.94 -2.27
CA GLY A 165 -9.81 -14.28 -1.79
C GLY A 165 -9.60 -14.41 -0.29
N ARG A 166 -9.81 -13.32 0.46
CA ARG A 166 -9.73 -13.29 1.92
C ARG A 166 -11.06 -12.86 2.55
N HIS A 167 -11.35 -13.42 3.72
CA HIS A 167 -12.44 -12.93 4.56
C HIS A 167 -11.89 -11.87 5.52
N TRP A 168 -12.42 -10.65 5.41
CA TRP A 168 -11.98 -9.48 6.17
C TRP A 168 -12.96 -9.14 7.28
N LYS A 169 -12.40 -8.80 8.45
CA LYS A 169 -13.07 -8.12 9.54
C LYS A 169 -12.56 -6.69 9.58
N ALA A 170 -13.45 -5.72 9.39
CA ALA A 170 -13.11 -4.31 9.39
C ALA A 170 -13.86 -3.58 10.50
N TRP A 171 -13.17 -2.72 11.23
CA TRP A 171 -13.73 -1.81 12.22
C TRP A 171 -13.71 -0.41 11.64
N PHE A 172 -14.88 0.15 11.38
CA PHE A 172 -15.03 1.48 10.79
C PHE A 172 -15.74 2.43 11.75
N THR A 173 -15.44 3.74 11.66
CA THR A 173 -16.13 4.76 12.42
C THR A 173 -16.98 5.66 11.54
N PRO A 174 -18.29 5.79 11.81
CA PRO A 174 -19.14 6.74 11.12
C PRO A 174 -18.88 8.20 11.53
N GLU A 175 -18.14 8.45 12.61
CA GLU A 175 -17.74 9.79 13.03
C GLU A 175 -16.81 10.49 12.02
N ILE A 176 -16.14 9.71 11.17
CA ILE A 176 -15.34 10.19 10.06
C ILE A 176 -16.00 9.67 8.76
N PRO A 177 -16.97 10.42 8.19
CA PRO A 177 -17.85 9.92 7.13
C PRO A 177 -17.15 9.96 5.75
N VAL A 178 -16.09 9.18 5.59
CA VAL A 178 -15.36 9.00 4.34
C VAL A 178 -15.35 7.52 3.96
N ASP A 179 -15.67 7.22 2.71
CA ASP A 179 -15.57 5.86 2.16
C ASP A 179 -14.11 5.55 1.80
N ALA A 180 -13.34 5.19 2.82
CA ALA A 180 -11.91 4.90 2.67
C ALA A 180 -11.38 4.01 3.79
N GLY A 181 -10.28 3.34 3.50
CA GLY A 181 -9.56 2.49 4.43
C GLY A 181 -8.16 2.15 3.92
N PRO A 182 -7.42 1.32 4.66
CA PRO A 182 -6.09 0.87 4.25
C PRO A 182 -6.18 0.01 2.98
N TRP A 183 -5.09 0.04 2.21
CA TRP A 183 -4.95 -0.71 0.98
C TRP A 183 -6.10 -0.42 -0.02
N LYS A 184 -6.90 -1.42 -0.38
CA LYS A 184 -8.05 -1.30 -1.29
C LYS A 184 -9.40 -1.41 -0.56
N LEU A 185 -9.40 -1.46 0.77
CA LEU A 185 -10.61 -1.61 1.55
C LEU A 185 -11.42 -0.31 1.57
N LEU A 186 -12.68 -0.39 1.14
CA LEU A 186 -13.64 0.71 1.07
C LEU A 186 -15.08 0.14 1.02
N GLY A 187 -16.09 1.00 0.92
CA GLY A 187 -17.50 0.60 0.80
C GLY A 187 -18.25 0.60 2.14
N LEU A 188 -17.67 1.16 3.19
CA LEU A 188 -18.31 1.38 4.48
C LEU A 188 -18.66 2.86 4.69
N PRO A 189 -19.73 3.17 5.44
CA PRO A 189 -20.16 4.57 5.67
C PRO A 189 -19.29 5.27 6.71
N GLY A 190 -17.96 5.15 6.59
CA GLY A 190 -16.98 5.75 7.49
C GLY A 190 -15.58 5.20 7.28
N LEU A 191 -14.60 5.87 7.91
CA LEU A 191 -13.20 5.47 7.81
C LEU A 191 -12.97 4.10 8.46
N ILE A 192 -12.32 3.18 7.73
CA ILE A 192 -11.91 1.90 8.27
C ILE A 192 -10.66 2.12 9.14
N MET A 193 -10.83 1.94 10.45
CA MET A 193 -9.78 2.16 11.45
C MET A 193 -8.90 0.95 11.68
N GLU A 194 -9.44 -0.24 11.46
CA GLU A 194 -8.72 -1.50 11.58
C GLU A 194 -9.31 -2.50 10.59
N ALA A 195 -8.46 -3.31 10.00
CA ALA A 195 -8.88 -4.43 9.18
C ALA A 195 -7.92 -5.60 9.36
N VAL A 196 -8.47 -6.78 9.61
CA VAL A 196 -7.71 -8.02 9.76
C VAL A 196 -8.36 -9.11 8.92
N ASP A 197 -7.56 -9.90 8.22
CA ASP A 197 -8.08 -11.07 7.54
C ASP A 197 -8.33 -12.23 8.55
N SER A 198 -9.20 -13.16 8.20
CA SER A 198 -9.60 -14.24 9.11
C SER A 198 -8.45 -15.17 9.52
N THR A 199 -7.36 -15.17 8.77
CA THR A 199 -6.15 -15.96 9.09
C THR A 199 -5.19 -15.22 10.02
N GLY A 200 -5.36 -13.91 10.23
CA GLY A 200 -4.45 -13.05 10.98
C GLY A 200 -3.11 -12.78 10.28
N GLN A 201 -2.97 -13.17 9.01
CA GLN A 201 -1.74 -12.94 8.24
C GLN A 201 -1.54 -11.49 7.86
N HIS A 202 -2.62 -10.75 7.67
CA HIS A 202 -2.62 -9.35 7.28
C HIS A 202 -3.51 -8.55 8.21
N HIS A 203 -2.93 -7.57 8.88
CA HIS A 203 -3.61 -6.73 9.83
C HIS A 203 -3.18 -5.27 9.66
N PHE A 204 -4.14 -4.39 9.43
CA PHE A 204 -3.98 -2.95 9.36
C PHE A 204 -4.61 -2.31 10.59
N THR A 205 -3.90 -1.47 11.31
CA THR A 205 -4.41 -0.76 12.48
C THR A 205 -4.09 0.73 12.39
N ALA A 206 -5.10 1.59 12.49
CA ALA A 206 -4.88 3.03 12.55
C ALA A 206 -4.11 3.41 13.82
N THR A 207 -3.04 4.18 13.65
CA THR A 207 -2.16 4.65 14.73
C THR A 207 -2.26 6.16 14.95
N GLY A 208 -2.90 6.88 14.03
CA GLY A 208 -3.13 8.32 14.15
C GLY A 208 -4.05 8.85 13.07
N ILE A 209 -4.82 9.88 13.41
CA ILE A 209 -5.71 10.58 12.46
C ILE A 209 -5.56 12.07 12.69
N GLU A 210 -5.42 12.81 11.61
CA GLU A 210 -5.32 14.26 11.64
C GLU A 210 -6.04 14.91 10.45
N SER A 211 -6.54 16.12 10.67
CA SER A 211 -7.02 16.95 9.58
C SER A 211 -5.82 17.37 8.73
N PHE A 212 -5.98 17.34 7.41
CA PHE A 212 -4.89 17.60 6.50
C PHE A 212 -5.35 18.51 5.35
N ASP A 213 -4.60 19.55 5.07
CA ASP A 213 -4.89 20.52 4.01
C ASP A 213 -3.67 20.69 3.09
N THR A 214 -3.26 19.60 2.46
CA THR A 214 -2.11 19.59 1.56
C THR A 214 -2.45 18.81 0.30
N SER A 215 -1.82 19.14 -0.82
CA SER A 215 -1.98 18.38 -2.05
C SER A 215 -1.45 16.95 -1.89
N PHE A 216 -2.09 16.00 -2.59
CA PHE A 216 -1.60 14.62 -2.65
C PHE A 216 -0.19 14.59 -3.23
N PRO A 217 0.73 13.81 -2.63
CA PRO A 217 2.06 13.66 -3.19
C PRO A 217 1.99 13.00 -4.57
N LYS A 218 2.98 13.27 -5.40
CA LYS A 218 3.15 12.59 -6.68
C LYS A 218 3.66 11.17 -6.42
N VAL A 219 3.15 10.19 -7.15
CA VAL A 219 3.81 8.89 -7.28
C VAL A 219 5.01 9.07 -8.21
N TYR A 220 6.19 8.79 -7.69
CA TYR A 220 7.43 8.81 -8.46
C TYR A 220 7.73 7.41 -8.99
N GLU A 221 8.32 7.35 -10.16
CA GLU A 221 8.70 6.08 -10.82
C GLU A 221 10.22 6.07 -11.04
N PRO A 222 11.03 5.81 -9.99
CA PRO A 222 12.49 5.78 -10.12
C PRO A 222 13.01 4.52 -10.83
N PHE A 223 12.12 3.60 -11.18
CA PHE A 223 12.40 2.36 -11.88
C PHE A 223 11.49 2.26 -13.11
N ASP A 224 11.78 1.29 -13.99
CA ASP A 224 10.93 1.01 -15.15
C ASP A 224 9.70 0.18 -14.72
N TYR A 225 8.60 0.88 -14.48
CA TYR A 225 7.32 0.24 -14.13
C TYR A 225 6.61 -0.26 -15.38
N GLU A 226 6.68 -1.56 -15.62
CA GLU A 226 5.98 -2.20 -16.72
C GLU A 226 4.46 -2.26 -16.46
N LYS A 227 3.68 -1.92 -17.48
CA LYS A 227 2.22 -2.03 -17.41
C LYS A 227 1.79 -3.50 -17.46
N THR A 228 0.85 -3.86 -16.60
CA THR A 228 0.32 -5.21 -16.50
C THR A 228 -1.16 -5.20 -16.13
N THR A 229 -1.75 -6.36 -15.96
CA THR A 229 -3.06 -6.54 -15.33
C THR A 229 -2.87 -7.06 -13.90
N ARG A 230 -3.87 -6.83 -13.02
CA ARG A 230 -3.88 -7.39 -11.66
C ARG A 230 -3.59 -8.91 -11.68
N LYS A 231 -4.30 -9.64 -12.53
CA LYS A 231 -4.18 -11.11 -12.64
C LYS A 231 -2.77 -11.55 -13.02
N GLU A 232 -2.15 -10.86 -13.97
CA GLU A 232 -0.76 -11.15 -14.39
C GLU A 232 0.24 -10.83 -13.29
N PHE A 233 0.04 -9.71 -12.58
CA PHE A 233 0.89 -9.35 -11.44
C PHE A 233 0.81 -10.41 -10.33
N LEU A 234 -0.38 -10.84 -9.93
CA LEU A 234 -0.54 -11.86 -8.90
C LEU A 234 0.07 -13.23 -9.31
N LYS A 235 -0.06 -13.61 -10.59
CA LYS A 235 0.64 -14.80 -11.12
C LYS A 235 2.15 -14.64 -11.07
N LEU A 236 2.66 -13.45 -11.35
CA LEU A 236 4.08 -13.15 -11.24
C LEU A 236 4.55 -13.26 -9.78
N CYS A 237 3.81 -12.70 -8.82
CA CYS A 237 4.09 -12.84 -7.40
C CYS A 237 4.22 -14.31 -7.00
N ARG A 238 3.24 -15.14 -7.38
CA ARG A 238 3.25 -16.57 -7.10
C ARG A 238 4.42 -17.28 -7.75
N TYR A 239 4.66 -17.02 -9.04
CA TYR A 239 5.78 -17.61 -9.77
C TYR A 239 7.12 -17.26 -9.10
N ARG A 240 7.32 -16.00 -8.70
CA ARG A 240 8.54 -15.53 -8.03
C ARG A 240 8.72 -16.19 -6.67
N TYR A 241 7.65 -16.33 -5.91
CA TYR A 241 7.68 -17.02 -4.63
C TYR A 241 8.05 -18.50 -4.79
N ASP A 242 7.40 -19.21 -5.69
CA ASP A 242 7.65 -20.63 -5.92
C ASP A 242 9.06 -20.91 -6.49
N ASN A 243 9.64 -19.93 -7.19
CA ASN A 243 10.96 -20.04 -7.82
C ASN A 243 12.02 -19.14 -7.16
N PHE A 244 11.85 -18.82 -5.89
CA PHE A 244 12.69 -17.85 -5.18
C PHE A 244 14.19 -18.14 -5.28
N GLN A 245 14.62 -19.40 -5.14
CA GLN A 245 16.04 -19.79 -5.24
C GLN A 245 16.59 -19.55 -6.66
N GLY A 246 15.84 -19.94 -7.68
CA GLY A 246 16.26 -19.71 -9.08
C GLY A 246 16.41 -18.20 -9.39
N MET A 247 15.57 -17.37 -8.79
CA MET A 247 15.67 -15.91 -8.93
C MET A 247 16.89 -15.34 -8.25
N ARG A 248 17.23 -15.83 -7.07
CA ARG A 248 18.47 -15.45 -6.38
C ARG A 248 19.71 -15.83 -7.21
N ASP A 249 19.70 -17.04 -7.77
CA ASP A 249 20.80 -17.55 -8.59
C ASP A 249 21.00 -16.69 -9.86
N LEU A 250 19.94 -16.17 -10.44
CA LEU A 250 19.98 -15.22 -11.54
C LEU A 250 20.59 -13.86 -11.13
N HIS A 251 20.24 -13.35 -9.94
CA HIS A 251 20.68 -12.02 -9.48
C HIS A 251 22.07 -12.02 -8.86
N PHE A 252 22.41 -13.06 -8.08
CA PHE A 252 23.62 -13.12 -7.27
C PHE A 252 24.60 -14.21 -7.71
N GLY A 253 24.26 -14.96 -8.77
CA GLY A 253 25.01 -16.12 -9.24
C GLY A 253 24.73 -17.40 -8.45
N THR A 254 25.08 -18.54 -9.04
CA THR A 254 24.77 -19.90 -8.50
C THR A 254 25.50 -20.22 -7.19
N ASN A 255 26.45 -19.39 -6.76
CA ASN A 255 27.13 -19.51 -5.47
C ASN A 255 26.45 -18.74 -4.33
N ALA A 256 25.31 -18.09 -4.58
CA ALA A 256 24.55 -17.41 -3.53
C ALA A 256 24.13 -18.45 -2.46
N PRO A 257 24.22 -18.11 -1.15
CA PRO A 257 23.79 -19.00 -0.10
C PRO A 257 22.35 -19.47 -0.34
N ARG A 258 22.13 -20.77 -0.31
CA ARG A 258 20.77 -21.30 -0.47
C ARG A 258 19.92 -20.91 0.71
N VAL A 259 18.86 -20.16 0.45
CA VAL A 259 17.82 -19.85 1.41
C VAL A 259 16.58 -20.61 0.95
N SER A 260 16.19 -21.63 1.66
CA SER A 260 14.87 -22.21 1.48
C SER A 260 13.88 -21.22 2.07
N PRO A 261 12.80 -20.83 1.37
CA PRO A 261 11.63 -20.32 2.05
C PRO A 261 11.25 -21.41 3.05
N GLU A 262 11.25 -21.11 4.34
CA GLU A 262 10.77 -22.09 5.30
C GLU A 262 9.36 -22.46 4.90
N LYS A 263 9.13 -23.76 4.70
CA LYS A 263 7.78 -24.26 4.45
C LYS A 263 6.94 -23.80 5.63
N ILE A 264 5.83 -23.17 5.31
CA ILE A 264 4.81 -22.79 6.29
C ILE A 264 4.57 -24.02 7.17
N ASP A 265 4.91 -23.89 8.45
CA ASP A 265 4.65 -24.94 9.41
C ASP A 265 3.17 -24.87 9.83
N TYR A 266 2.34 -25.59 9.10
CA TYR A 266 0.91 -25.72 9.42
C TYR A 266 0.67 -26.45 10.75
N GLU A 267 1.69 -27.11 11.31
CA GLU A 267 1.55 -27.87 12.57
C GLU A 267 1.63 -26.98 13.82
N THR A 268 2.33 -25.84 13.76
CA THR A 268 2.51 -24.95 14.91
C THR A 268 1.38 -23.96 15.11
N GLY A 269 0.40 -23.86 14.20
CA GLY A 269 -0.72 -22.92 14.26
C GLY A 269 -0.30 -21.44 14.14
N LYS A 270 0.97 -21.16 13.77
CA LYS A 270 1.39 -19.80 13.43
C LYS A 270 0.82 -19.44 12.07
N PRO A 271 0.35 -18.20 11.88
CA PRO A 271 -0.07 -17.74 10.57
C PRO A 271 1.09 -17.89 9.58
N GLY A 272 0.91 -18.74 8.56
CA GLY A 272 1.89 -18.85 7.49
C GLY A 272 1.82 -17.65 6.56
N PHE A 273 2.84 -17.48 5.70
CA PHE A 273 2.80 -16.47 4.65
C PHE A 273 1.80 -16.87 3.55
N ASP A 274 0.92 -15.94 3.17
CA ASP A 274 0.22 -15.95 1.89
C ASP A 274 0.10 -14.51 1.40
N PHE A 275 -0.11 -14.33 0.09
CA PHE A 275 -0.22 -13.00 -0.49
C PHE A 275 -1.47 -12.27 0.01
N LEU A 276 -1.41 -10.94 0.01
CA LEU A 276 -2.52 -10.08 0.39
C LEU A 276 -3.78 -10.34 -0.47
N GLU A 277 -3.58 -10.78 -1.71
CA GLU A 277 -4.64 -11.19 -2.63
C GLU A 277 -4.43 -12.66 -3.06
N THR A 278 -5.45 -13.51 -2.92
CA THR A 278 -5.34 -14.96 -3.16
C THR A 278 -6.30 -15.49 -4.23
N ASP A 279 -7.14 -14.66 -4.81
CA ASP A 279 -8.16 -15.00 -5.81
C ASP A 279 -7.64 -15.12 -7.26
N TYR A 280 -6.34 -15.25 -7.43
CA TYR A 280 -5.68 -15.53 -8.72
C TYR A 280 -5.63 -17.02 -9.08
N ARG A 281 -6.07 -17.88 -8.19
CA ARG A 281 -6.05 -19.37 -8.29
C ARG A 281 -7.09 -19.90 -9.27
#